data_c4ecf2d3832773761774aecdce511195
#
_entry.id   c4ecf2d3832773761774aecdce511195
#
_cell.length_a   1.000
_cell.length_b   1.000
_cell.length_c   1.000
_cell.angle_alpha   90.00
_cell.angle_beta   90.00
_cell.angle_gamma   90.00
#
_symmetry.space_group_name_H-M   'P 1'
#
loop_
_entity.id
_entity.type
_entity.pdbx_description
1 polymer ?
#
loop_
_entity_poly.entity_id
_entity_poly.type
_entity_poly.pdbx_seq_one_letter_code
_entity_poly.pdbx_strand_id
1 'polypeptide(L)'
;GDSGTGPKAKLPNVEVIGKTGTSNAGTDLLFMGLTPEYIGGLWIGYDDSRVIGGADGWKAVAQIWHDVMIDIQDTSQVLNFVPDPSVVERQYCTMTGLLATNKCSSTNTGYYRASNLPEYCNGDHGTIRKQIKANNPQ
;
A
#
# COMPACT_ATOMS: atom_id res chain seq x y z
N GLY A 1 5.88 0.51 -6.26
CA GLY A 1 5.74 0.25 -7.69
C GLY A 1 5.33 1.49 -8.47
N ASP A 2 5.62 1.51 -9.76
CA ASP A 2 5.43 2.71 -10.61
C ASP A 2 3.95 3.01 -10.96
N SER A 3 3.04 2.12 -10.59
CA SER A 3 1.60 2.26 -10.85
C SER A 3 0.78 2.86 -9.69
N GLY A 4 1.43 3.23 -8.59
CA GLY A 4 0.75 3.81 -7.43
C GLY A 4 0.51 5.32 -7.54
N THR A 5 -0.29 5.88 -6.61
CA THR A 5 -0.57 7.32 -6.50
C THR A 5 0.59 8.14 -5.89
N GLY A 6 1.68 7.50 -5.49
CA GLY A 6 2.79 8.13 -4.78
C GLY A 6 4.14 8.21 -5.52
N PRO A 7 4.24 8.20 -6.89
CA PRO A 7 5.54 8.24 -7.55
C PRO A 7 6.35 9.51 -7.26
N LYS A 8 5.68 10.59 -6.85
CA LYS A 8 6.31 11.84 -6.47
C LYS A 8 7.04 11.81 -5.12
N ALA A 9 6.78 10.81 -4.29
CA ALA A 9 7.45 10.62 -3.00
C ALA A 9 8.74 9.77 -3.08
N LYS A 10 9.15 9.31 -4.26
CA LYS A 10 10.37 8.49 -4.43
C LYS A 10 11.60 9.25 -3.98
N LEU A 11 12.47 8.59 -3.22
CA LEU A 11 13.79 9.07 -2.84
C LEU A 11 14.88 8.30 -3.62
N PRO A 12 16.03 8.92 -3.94
CA PRO A 12 17.15 8.19 -4.52
C PRO A 12 17.67 7.12 -3.56
N ASN A 13 17.93 5.92 -4.06
CA ASN A 13 18.53 4.80 -3.30
C ASN A 13 17.76 4.34 -2.06
N VAL A 14 16.59 4.90 -1.75
CA VAL A 14 15.81 4.57 -0.56
C VAL A 14 14.43 4.04 -0.98
N GLU A 15 14.08 2.87 -0.47
CA GLU A 15 12.75 2.32 -0.66
C GLU A 15 11.71 3.13 0.12
N VAL A 16 10.67 3.59 -0.58
CA VAL A 16 9.59 4.38 0.01
C VAL A 16 8.28 3.64 -0.14
N ILE A 17 7.57 3.50 0.96
CA ILE A 17 6.16 3.04 0.99
C ILE A 17 5.31 4.24 1.38
N GLY A 18 4.23 4.50 0.65
CA GLY A 18 3.37 5.64 0.98
C GLY A 18 1.94 5.50 0.49
N LYS A 19 1.07 6.24 1.17
CA LYS A 19 -0.36 6.29 0.85
C LYS A 19 -0.88 7.71 0.96
N THR A 20 -1.58 8.13 -0.08
CA THR A 20 -2.35 9.38 -0.09
C THR A 20 -3.71 9.19 0.59
N GLY A 21 -4.19 10.22 1.26
CA GLY A 21 -5.56 10.35 1.75
C GLY A 21 -6.18 11.64 1.23
N THR A 22 -7.44 11.57 0.84
CA THR A 22 -8.21 12.75 0.41
C THR A 22 -9.60 12.63 1.03
N SER A 23 -10.08 13.68 1.70
CA SER A 23 -11.46 13.72 2.18
C SER A 23 -12.45 13.71 1.01
N ASN A 24 -13.67 13.22 1.22
CA ASN A 24 -14.68 13.11 0.17
C ASN A 24 -15.02 14.45 -0.48
N ALA A 25 -14.93 15.55 0.28
CA ALA A 25 -15.16 16.90 -0.20
C ALA A 25 -13.90 17.56 -0.80
N GLY A 26 -12.74 16.92 -0.75
CA GLY A 26 -11.47 17.51 -1.19
C GLY A 26 -10.98 18.68 -0.30
N THR A 27 -11.39 18.70 0.96
CA THR A 27 -11.00 19.72 1.94
C THR A 27 -9.69 19.42 2.64
N ASP A 28 -9.30 18.12 2.63
CA ASP A 28 -8.11 17.63 3.31
C ASP A 28 -7.31 16.71 2.39
N LEU A 29 -6.04 16.95 2.33
CA LEU A 29 -5.06 16.13 1.64
C LEU A 29 -4.06 15.59 2.64
N LEU A 30 -3.84 14.30 2.62
CA LEU A 30 -2.93 13.60 3.50
C LEU A 30 -1.93 12.77 2.68
N PHE A 31 -0.72 12.66 3.18
CA PHE A 31 0.24 11.67 2.73
C PHE A 31 0.96 11.10 3.95
N MET A 32 0.95 9.78 4.04
CA MET A 32 1.79 9.04 4.98
C MET A 32 2.85 8.32 4.18
N GLY A 33 4.11 8.57 4.48
CA GLY A 33 5.25 7.95 3.84
C GLY A 33 6.19 7.32 4.87
N LEU A 34 6.78 6.21 4.50
CA LEU A 34 7.73 5.45 5.30
C LEU A 34 8.99 5.20 4.48
N THR A 35 10.12 5.35 5.12
CA THR A 35 11.41 4.79 4.71
C THR A 35 11.83 3.73 5.73
N PRO A 36 12.91 2.96 5.51
CA PRO A 36 13.42 2.04 6.53
C PRO A 36 13.79 2.71 7.86
N GLU A 37 14.03 4.02 7.87
CA GLU A 37 14.49 4.77 9.04
C GLU A 37 13.46 5.76 9.58
N TYR A 38 12.55 6.28 8.73
CA TYR A 38 11.63 7.36 9.10
C TYR A 38 10.19 7.06 8.72
N ILE A 39 9.29 7.62 9.51
CA ILE A 39 7.87 7.73 9.19
C ILE A 39 7.50 9.20 9.20
N GLY A 40 6.94 9.68 8.10
CA GLY A 40 6.49 11.06 7.96
C GLY A 40 5.04 11.16 7.51
N GLY A 41 4.27 11.99 8.21
CA GLY A 41 2.92 12.35 7.82
C GLY A 41 2.84 13.82 7.42
N LEU A 42 2.15 14.11 6.32
CA LEU A 42 1.86 15.47 5.88
C LEU A 42 0.36 15.63 5.69
N TRP A 43 -0.17 16.71 6.24
CA TRP A 43 -1.55 17.14 6.07
C TRP A 43 -1.58 18.55 5.47
N ILE A 44 -2.47 18.78 4.52
CA ILE A 44 -2.78 20.07 3.95
C ILE A 44 -4.28 20.26 4.03
N GLY A 45 -4.70 21.39 4.60
CA GLY A 45 -6.09 21.77 4.75
C GLY A 45 -6.23 23.24 5.12
N TYR A 46 -7.48 23.71 5.15
CA TYR A 46 -7.85 25.02 5.66
C TYR A 46 -8.64 24.86 6.95
N ASP A 47 -8.47 25.77 7.89
CA ASP A 47 -9.19 25.75 9.18
C ASP A 47 -10.72 25.89 9.00
N ASP A 48 -11.16 26.53 7.93
CA ASP A 48 -12.57 26.69 7.58
C ASP A 48 -13.13 25.59 6.67
N SER A 49 -12.37 24.49 6.50
CA SER A 49 -12.76 23.31 5.71
C SER A 49 -13.19 23.64 4.27
N ARG A 50 -12.67 24.70 3.67
CA ARG A 50 -12.91 24.98 2.24
C ARG A 50 -12.17 24.00 1.35
N VAL A 51 -12.69 23.77 0.16
CA VAL A 51 -12.12 22.86 -0.82
C VAL A 51 -10.74 23.33 -1.27
N ILE A 52 -9.78 22.41 -1.25
CA ILE A 52 -8.45 22.64 -1.81
C ILE A 52 -8.56 22.51 -3.32
N GLY A 53 -8.43 23.63 -4.04
CA GLY A 53 -8.56 23.64 -5.50
C GLY A 53 -7.45 22.86 -6.21
N GLY A 54 -7.84 22.13 -7.27
CA GLY A 54 -6.94 21.47 -8.19
C GLY A 54 -7.09 19.93 -8.20
N ALA A 55 -7.25 19.38 -9.40
CA ALA A 55 -7.39 17.92 -9.61
C ALA A 55 -6.15 17.09 -9.18
N ASP A 56 -5.02 17.75 -8.95
CA ASP A 56 -3.72 17.14 -8.67
C ASP A 56 -3.22 17.36 -7.23
N GLY A 57 -4.07 17.79 -6.30
CA GLY A 57 -3.70 18.09 -4.92
C GLY A 57 -2.94 16.94 -4.21
N TRP A 58 -3.32 15.69 -4.51
CA TRP A 58 -2.62 14.51 -3.99
C TRP A 58 -1.15 14.40 -4.48
N LYS A 59 -0.83 14.93 -5.67
CA LYS A 59 0.55 14.99 -6.18
C LYS A 59 1.36 16.02 -5.41
N ALA A 60 0.74 17.16 -5.05
CA ALA A 60 1.39 18.21 -4.30
C ALA A 60 1.80 17.73 -2.90
N VAL A 61 0.90 17.04 -2.17
CA VAL A 61 1.20 16.55 -0.82
C VAL A 61 2.32 15.50 -0.82
N ALA A 62 2.37 14.62 -1.83
CA ALA A 62 3.45 13.66 -1.97
C ALA A 62 4.78 14.32 -2.37
N GLN A 63 4.75 15.37 -3.19
CA GLN A 63 5.93 16.12 -3.57
C GLN A 63 6.51 16.90 -2.37
N ILE A 64 5.68 17.59 -1.59
CA ILE A 64 6.13 18.31 -0.40
C ILE A 64 6.75 17.35 0.62
N TRP A 65 6.14 16.17 0.80
CA TRP A 65 6.72 15.12 1.64
C TRP A 65 8.11 14.70 1.13
N HIS A 66 8.26 14.51 -0.19
CA HIS A 66 9.55 14.20 -0.81
C HIS A 66 10.58 15.30 -0.52
N ASP A 67 10.20 16.57 -0.71
CA ASP A 67 11.12 17.71 -0.57
C ASP A 67 11.62 17.84 0.88
N VAL A 68 10.77 17.54 1.87
CA VAL A 68 11.19 17.47 3.28
C VAL A 68 12.10 16.25 3.52
N MET A 69 11.72 15.11 2.99
CA MET A 69 12.45 13.86 3.27
C MET A 69 13.83 13.81 2.60
N ILE A 70 13.99 14.43 1.44
CA ILE A 70 15.30 14.46 0.76
C ILE A 70 16.38 15.22 1.57
N ASP A 71 15.95 16.16 2.41
CA ASP A 71 16.84 16.96 3.26
C ASP A 71 17.25 16.22 4.55
N ILE A 72 16.42 15.27 5.02
CA ILE A 72 16.66 14.58 6.29
C ILE A 72 17.11 13.13 6.14
N GLN A 73 16.79 12.49 5.01
CA GLN A 73 17.13 11.09 4.72
C GLN A 73 18.51 11.00 4.07
N ASP A 74 19.41 10.22 4.65
CA ASP A 74 20.66 9.88 3.95
C ASP A 74 20.33 8.99 2.74
N THR A 75 20.58 9.54 1.55
CA THR A 75 20.37 8.86 0.26
C THR A 75 21.68 8.39 -0.38
N SER A 76 22.79 8.48 0.32
CA SER A 76 24.10 8.04 -0.18
C SER A 76 24.23 6.51 -0.26
N GLN A 77 23.43 5.79 0.51
CA GLN A 77 23.40 4.33 0.57
C GLN A 77 22.05 3.77 0.12
N VAL A 78 22.07 2.53 -0.36
CA VAL A 78 20.85 1.82 -0.72
C VAL A 78 20.18 1.31 0.56
N LEU A 79 18.99 1.81 0.85
CA LEU A 79 18.17 1.42 1.99
C LEU A 79 16.86 0.78 1.51
N ASN A 80 16.66 -0.48 1.88
CA ASN A 80 15.45 -1.24 1.58
C ASN A 80 14.80 -1.75 2.86
N PHE A 81 13.47 -1.93 2.83
CA PHE A 81 12.79 -2.66 3.89
C PHE A 81 13.23 -4.12 3.88
N VAL A 82 13.69 -4.58 5.03
CA VAL A 82 14.09 -5.98 5.21
C VAL A 82 12.96 -6.70 5.93
N PRO A 83 12.28 -7.66 5.30
CA PRO A 83 11.26 -8.46 5.97
C PRO A 83 11.84 -9.22 7.16
N ASP A 84 11.08 -9.33 8.25
CA ASP A 84 11.43 -10.20 9.37
C ASP A 84 11.58 -11.66 8.86
N PRO A 85 12.60 -12.43 9.31
CA PRO A 85 12.81 -13.81 8.89
C PRO A 85 11.60 -14.74 9.12
N SER A 86 10.70 -14.40 10.04
CA SER A 86 9.44 -15.13 10.26
C SER A 86 8.38 -14.87 9.18
N VAL A 87 8.61 -13.88 8.28
CA VAL A 87 7.70 -13.55 7.19
C VAL A 87 8.20 -14.17 5.90
N VAL A 88 7.32 -14.88 5.22
CA VAL A 88 7.62 -15.54 3.94
C VAL A 88 6.70 -15.02 2.85
N GLU A 89 7.27 -14.86 1.67
CA GLU A 89 6.52 -14.52 0.46
C GLU A 89 5.91 -15.79 -0.14
N ARG A 90 4.62 -15.74 -0.47
CA ARG A 90 3.88 -16.83 -1.13
C ARG A 90 2.90 -16.26 -2.14
N GLN A 91 2.63 -17.04 -3.17
CA GLN A 91 1.55 -16.73 -4.09
C GLN A 91 0.20 -17.18 -3.52
N TYR A 92 -0.81 -16.33 -3.67
CA TYR A 92 -2.18 -16.66 -3.30
C TYR A 92 -3.11 -16.57 -4.50
N CYS A 93 -4.18 -17.35 -4.44
CA CYS A 93 -5.26 -17.30 -5.42
C CYS A 93 -6.13 -16.06 -5.19
N THR A 94 -6.24 -15.18 -6.19
CA THR A 94 -7.03 -13.95 -6.06
C THR A 94 -8.53 -14.19 -5.95
N MET A 95 -8.99 -15.41 -6.32
CA MET A 95 -10.39 -15.80 -6.23
C MET A 95 -10.79 -16.27 -4.82
N THR A 96 -9.88 -16.92 -4.10
CA THR A 96 -10.17 -17.57 -2.81
C THR A 96 -9.41 -16.96 -1.64
N GLY A 97 -8.31 -16.25 -1.89
CA GLY A 97 -7.40 -15.77 -0.86
C GLY A 97 -6.46 -16.85 -0.27
N LEU A 98 -6.63 -18.12 -0.66
CA LEU A 98 -5.81 -19.25 -0.21
C LEU A 98 -4.49 -19.31 -0.98
N LEU A 99 -3.50 -20.09 -0.48
CA LEU A 99 -2.24 -20.29 -1.21
C LEU A 99 -2.49 -20.86 -2.59
N ALA A 100 -1.82 -20.29 -3.58
CA ALA A 100 -2.04 -20.66 -4.98
C ALA A 100 -1.53 -22.08 -5.27
N THR A 101 -2.22 -22.75 -6.21
CA THR A 101 -1.82 -24.00 -6.82
C THR A 101 -1.86 -23.90 -8.34
N ASN A 102 -1.44 -24.93 -9.04
CA ASN A 102 -1.53 -25.00 -10.49
C ASN A 102 -2.98 -24.97 -11.04
N LYS A 103 -3.97 -25.07 -10.18
CA LYS A 103 -5.41 -24.94 -10.52
C LYS A 103 -5.90 -23.49 -10.53
N CYS A 104 -5.07 -22.54 -10.08
CA CYS A 104 -5.44 -21.13 -9.98
C CYS A 104 -5.07 -20.39 -11.25
N SER A 105 -6.06 -19.84 -11.94
CA SER A 105 -5.88 -19.05 -13.16
C SER A 105 -5.43 -17.62 -12.90
N SER A 106 -5.58 -17.13 -11.67
CA SER A 106 -5.19 -15.77 -11.27
C SER A 106 -4.57 -15.81 -9.87
N THR A 107 -3.34 -15.30 -9.78
CA THR A 107 -2.54 -15.31 -8.56
C THR A 107 -1.94 -13.93 -8.31
N ASN A 108 -1.61 -13.66 -7.06
CA ASN A 108 -0.82 -12.49 -6.66
C ASN A 108 0.10 -12.88 -5.51
N THR A 109 1.07 -12.05 -5.22
CA THR A 109 2.03 -12.24 -4.13
C THR A 109 1.48 -11.69 -2.81
N GLY A 110 1.64 -12.44 -1.73
CA GLY A 110 1.32 -12.06 -0.37
C GLY A 110 2.43 -12.40 0.61
N TYR A 111 2.45 -11.73 1.74
CA TYR A 111 3.41 -11.94 2.83
C TYR A 111 2.70 -12.56 4.02
N TYR A 112 3.26 -13.64 4.56
CA TYR A 112 2.62 -14.45 5.59
C TYR A 112 3.61 -14.77 6.70
N ARG A 113 3.12 -14.96 7.92
CA ARG A 113 3.94 -15.60 8.95
C ARG A 113 4.22 -17.05 8.56
N ALA A 114 5.48 -17.45 8.57
CA ALA A 114 5.87 -18.83 8.23
C ALA A 114 5.17 -19.88 9.09
N SER A 115 4.88 -19.55 10.35
CA SER A 115 4.20 -20.40 11.32
C SER A 115 2.67 -20.44 11.17
N ASN A 116 2.08 -19.61 10.29
CA ASN A 116 0.63 -19.52 10.11
C ASN A 116 0.27 -19.25 8.65
N LEU A 117 0.59 -20.22 7.80
CA LEU A 117 0.25 -20.13 6.38
C LEU A 117 -1.22 -20.52 6.16
N PRO A 118 -1.93 -19.84 5.24
CA PRO A 118 -3.23 -20.29 4.77
C PRO A 118 -3.16 -21.70 4.14
N GLU A 119 -4.32 -22.34 4.04
CA GLU A 119 -4.44 -23.58 3.28
C GLU A 119 -4.22 -23.36 1.78
N TYR A 120 -3.92 -24.42 1.05
CA TYR A 120 -3.80 -24.38 -0.40
C TYR A 120 -5.17 -24.38 -1.08
N CYS A 121 -5.29 -23.60 -2.14
CA CYS A 121 -6.48 -23.55 -2.97
C CYS A 121 -6.68 -24.92 -3.68
N ASN A 122 -7.84 -25.51 -3.47
CA ASN A 122 -8.21 -26.79 -4.10
C ASN A 122 -8.67 -26.66 -5.56
N GLY A 123 -8.81 -25.42 -6.06
CA GLY A 123 -9.29 -25.11 -7.41
C GLY A 123 -10.80 -24.88 -7.51
N ASP A 124 -11.56 -25.03 -6.43
CA ASP A 124 -12.98 -24.67 -6.39
C ASP A 124 -13.13 -23.17 -6.14
N HIS A 125 -13.20 -22.41 -7.22
CA HIS A 125 -13.32 -20.95 -7.19
C HIS A 125 -14.77 -20.46 -7.10
N GLY A 126 -15.76 -21.35 -7.18
CA GLY A 126 -17.19 -21.00 -7.18
C GLY A 126 -17.83 -20.95 -5.80
N THR A 127 -17.43 -21.84 -4.92
CA THR A 127 -18.08 -22.07 -3.63
C THR A 127 -17.81 -20.97 -2.62
N ILE A 128 -16.59 -20.41 -2.60
CA ILE A 128 -16.23 -19.38 -1.62
C ILE A 128 -16.90 -18.03 -1.88
N ARG A 129 -17.13 -17.65 -3.14
CA ARG A 129 -17.94 -16.44 -3.45
C ARG A 129 -19.37 -16.52 -2.90
N LYS A 130 -19.95 -17.72 -2.81
CA LYS A 130 -21.27 -17.92 -2.20
C LYS A 130 -21.22 -17.79 -0.69
N GLN A 131 -20.16 -18.29 -0.04
CA GLN A 131 -20.01 -18.20 1.42
C GLN A 131 -19.72 -16.77 1.89
N ILE A 132 -18.89 -16.00 1.19
CA ILE A 132 -18.63 -14.60 1.52
C ILE A 132 -19.91 -13.75 1.38
N LYS A 133 -20.73 -13.98 0.34
CA LYS A 133 -22.04 -13.31 0.19
C LYS A 133 -23.06 -13.74 1.24
N ALA A 134 -23.02 -14.99 1.68
CA ALA A 134 -23.93 -15.49 2.72
C ALA A 134 -23.59 -14.96 4.12
N ASN A 135 -22.30 -14.69 4.39
CA ASN A 135 -21.81 -14.18 5.68
C ASN A 135 -21.78 -12.65 5.75
N ASN A 136 -22.07 -11.93 4.69
CA ASN A 136 -22.17 -10.46 4.65
C ASN A 136 -23.38 -10.03 3.81
N PRO A 137 -24.62 -10.26 4.31
CA PRO A 137 -25.83 -9.78 3.66
C PRO A 137 -25.88 -8.25 3.80
N GLN A 138 -25.66 -7.54 2.69
CA GLN A 138 -26.06 -6.14 2.55
C GLN A 138 -27.47 -6.08 2.02
#